data_c7ba5b8ac865edcc663bd75faa7df12e
#
_entry.id   c7ba5b8ac865edcc663bd75faa7df12e
#
_cell.length_a   1.000
_cell.length_b   1.000
_cell.length_c   1.000
_cell.angle_alpha   90.00
_cell.angle_beta   90.00
_cell.angle_gamma   90.00
#
_symmetry.space_group_name_H-M   'P 1'
#
loop_
_entity.id
_entity.type
_entity.pdbx_description
1 polymer ?
#
loop_
_entity_poly.entity_id
_entity_poly.type
_entity_poly.pdbx_seq_one_letter_code
_entity_poly.pdbx_strand_id
1 'polypeptide(L)'
;MNILYAEAAAAFEPLTLTDADDTLTWQDEGAWPNTFRKARFLSAVDHVQLDRLRYLVMQALDGLFDEVDALIGPFMTGPMLVASNFTGHPCLHLRAGFEQLGTRSPASLGAGKLTTGDADDRGETHRVPQGISLWGRLYEEGTILNLGQALEAKLGVAAERPNLPK
;
A
#
# COMPACT_ATOMS: atom_id res chain seq x y z
N MET A 1 -3.27 -0.02 -11.35
CA MET A 1 -4.36 0.83 -10.80
C MET A 1 -5.72 0.53 -11.46
N ASN A 2 -5.82 0.41 -12.79
CA ASN A 2 -7.13 0.25 -13.48
C ASN A 2 -7.95 -0.97 -13.02
N ILE A 3 -7.31 -2.10 -12.69
CA ILE A 3 -8.02 -3.27 -12.11
C ILE A 3 -8.60 -2.91 -10.75
N LEU A 4 -7.82 -2.30 -9.86
CA LEU A 4 -8.30 -1.84 -8.56
C LEU A 4 -9.50 -0.90 -8.71
N TYR A 5 -9.44 0.03 -9.67
CA TYR A 5 -10.53 0.97 -9.91
C TYR A 5 -11.79 0.27 -10.42
N ALA A 6 -11.65 -0.72 -11.30
CA ALA A 6 -12.78 -1.51 -11.78
C ALA A 6 -13.41 -2.34 -10.67
N GLU A 7 -12.60 -3.01 -9.85
CA GLU A 7 -13.05 -3.79 -8.71
C GLU A 7 -13.73 -2.92 -7.65
N ALA A 8 -13.14 -1.76 -7.32
CA ALA A 8 -13.74 -0.81 -6.39
C ALA A 8 -15.05 -0.23 -6.93
N ALA A 9 -15.11 0.15 -8.21
CA ALA A 9 -16.35 0.63 -8.83
C ALA A 9 -17.45 -0.43 -8.82
N ALA A 10 -17.11 -1.70 -8.98
CA ALA A 10 -18.07 -2.81 -8.89
C ALA A 10 -18.52 -3.04 -7.43
N ALA A 11 -17.60 -3.03 -6.48
CA ALA A 11 -17.90 -3.25 -5.07
C ALA A 11 -18.78 -2.13 -4.48
N PHE A 12 -18.57 -0.89 -4.91
CA PHE A 12 -19.31 0.30 -4.45
C PHE A 12 -20.32 0.82 -5.47
N GLU A 13 -20.72 -0.01 -6.43
CA GLU A 13 -21.67 0.37 -7.48
C GLU A 13 -22.95 1.04 -6.96
N PRO A 14 -23.59 0.57 -5.87
CA PRO A 14 -24.79 1.22 -5.34
C PRO A 14 -24.59 2.70 -5.00
N LEU A 15 -23.41 3.11 -4.51
CA LEU A 15 -23.13 4.52 -4.21
C LEU A 15 -23.24 5.39 -5.47
N THR A 16 -22.69 4.92 -6.60
CA THR A 16 -22.73 5.66 -7.86
C THR A 16 -24.13 5.64 -8.50
N LEU A 17 -24.86 4.51 -8.43
CA LEU A 17 -26.17 4.39 -9.07
C LEU A 17 -27.29 5.16 -8.35
N THR A 18 -27.09 5.48 -7.07
CA THR A 18 -28.06 6.23 -6.26
C THR A 18 -27.64 7.65 -5.95
N ASP A 19 -26.57 8.11 -6.57
CA ASP A 19 -25.93 9.42 -6.32
C ASP A 19 -25.50 9.62 -4.83
N ALA A 20 -25.42 8.54 -4.06
CA ALA A 20 -24.98 8.59 -2.67
C ALA A 20 -23.48 8.96 -2.54
N ASP A 21 -22.71 8.77 -3.58
CA ASP A 21 -21.30 9.18 -3.65
C ASP A 21 -21.15 10.72 -3.63
N ASP A 22 -22.19 11.50 -3.99
CA ASP A 22 -22.20 12.96 -3.86
C ASP A 22 -22.15 13.44 -2.40
N THR A 23 -22.52 12.57 -1.45
CA THR A 23 -22.46 12.88 -0.02
C THR A 23 -21.06 12.74 0.59
N LEU A 24 -20.09 12.17 -0.13
CA LEU A 24 -18.73 12.01 0.32
C LEU A 24 -18.01 13.36 0.35
N THR A 25 -17.24 13.58 1.42
CA THR A 25 -16.63 14.89 1.70
C THR A 25 -15.62 15.35 0.65
N TRP A 26 -14.89 14.40 0.04
CA TRP A 26 -13.85 14.70 -0.94
C TRP A 26 -14.36 14.38 -2.35
N GLN A 27 -14.43 15.40 -3.21
CA GLN A 27 -15.01 15.34 -4.55
C GLN A 27 -14.00 15.73 -5.67
N ASP A 28 -12.73 15.93 -5.34
CA ASP A 28 -11.69 16.31 -6.32
C ASP A 28 -11.50 15.24 -7.40
N GLU A 29 -10.82 15.60 -8.49
CA GLU A 29 -10.59 14.71 -9.62
C GLU A 29 -9.96 13.37 -9.24
N GLY A 30 -9.10 13.34 -8.22
CA GLY A 30 -8.45 12.14 -7.69
C GLY A 30 -9.24 11.40 -6.61
N ALA A 31 -10.42 11.91 -6.22
CA ALA A 31 -11.25 11.31 -5.18
C ALA A 31 -11.97 10.04 -5.67
N TRP A 32 -12.35 9.19 -4.73
CA TRP A 32 -13.00 7.91 -5.01
C TRP A 32 -14.31 8.05 -5.80
N PRO A 33 -15.22 9.01 -5.55
CA PRO A 33 -16.43 9.18 -6.36
C PRO A 33 -16.12 9.30 -7.85
N ASN A 34 -15.17 10.17 -8.20
CA ASN A 34 -14.76 10.35 -9.59
C ASN A 34 -14.01 9.14 -10.15
N THR A 35 -13.26 8.42 -9.30
CA THR A 35 -12.60 7.16 -9.68
C THR A 35 -13.63 6.09 -10.01
N PHE A 36 -14.69 5.92 -9.23
CA PHE A 36 -15.79 4.98 -9.52
C PHE A 36 -16.47 5.30 -10.85
N ARG A 37 -16.78 6.58 -11.09
CA ARG A 37 -17.40 7.04 -12.34
C ARG A 37 -16.51 6.78 -13.55
N LYS A 38 -15.22 7.12 -13.47
CA LYS A 38 -14.22 6.91 -14.55
C LYS A 38 -13.99 5.43 -14.85
N ALA A 39 -13.95 4.57 -13.83
CA ALA A 39 -13.70 3.15 -13.99
C ALA A 39 -14.77 2.45 -14.86
N ARG A 40 -15.99 2.99 -14.94
CA ARG A 40 -17.07 2.45 -15.77
C ARG A 40 -16.78 2.55 -17.28
N PHE A 41 -15.80 3.35 -17.69
CA PHE A 41 -15.36 3.47 -19.08
C PHE A 41 -14.22 2.51 -19.46
N LEU A 42 -13.72 1.70 -18.53
CA LEU A 42 -12.75 0.64 -18.84
C LEU A 42 -13.43 -0.42 -19.72
N SER A 43 -12.87 -0.66 -20.91
CA SER A 43 -13.42 -1.70 -21.79
C SER A 43 -13.13 -3.10 -21.25
N ALA A 44 -13.98 -4.08 -21.60
CA ALA A 44 -13.73 -5.48 -21.28
C ALA A 44 -12.42 -5.98 -21.92
N VAL A 45 -12.06 -5.48 -23.09
CA VAL A 45 -10.81 -5.82 -23.77
C VAL A 45 -9.62 -5.33 -22.97
N ASP A 46 -9.63 -4.09 -22.49
CA ASP A 46 -8.55 -3.54 -21.66
C ASP A 46 -8.44 -4.30 -20.35
N HIS A 47 -9.56 -4.66 -19.71
CA HIS A 47 -9.57 -5.46 -18.49
C HIS A 47 -8.89 -6.82 -18.69
N VAL A 48 -9.22 -7.54 -19.79
CA VAL A 48 -8.58 -8.81 -20.14
C VAL A 48 -7.08 -8.64 -20.42
N GLN A 49 -6.68 -7.56 -21.09
CA GLN A 49 -5.26 -7.29 -21.35
C GLN A 49 -4.49 -6.98 -20.05
N LEU A 50 -5.11 -6.29 -19.11
CA LEU A 50 -4.53 -6.05 -17.79
C LEU A 50 -4.33 -7.36 -17.00
N ASP A 51 -5.27 -8.29 -17.12
CA ASP A 51 -5.13 -9.60 -16.48
C ASP A 51 -4.01 -10.44 -17.10
N ARG A 52 -3.84 -10.38 -18.42
CA ARG A 52 -2.68 -10.97 -19.11
C ARG A 52 -1.35 -10.35 -18.64
N LEU A 53 -1.32 -9.03 -18.47
CA LEU A 53 -0.15 -8.34 -17.90
C LEU A 53 0.13 -8.81 -16.47
N ARG A 54 -0.91 -9.00 -15.65
CA ARG A 54 -0.77 -9.57 -14.30
C ARG A 54 -0.03 -10.91 -14.35
N TYR A 55 -0.44 -11.80 -15.25
CA TYR A 55 0.19 -13.11 -15.41
C TYR A 55 1.67 -12.99 -15.78
N LEU A 56 2.04 -12.10 -16.69
CA LEU A 56 3.44 -11.86 -17.05
C LEU A 56 4.28 -11.36 -15.87
N VAL A 57 3.71 -10.48 -15.05
CA VAL A 57 4.39 -9.99 -13.84
C VAL A 57 4.53 -11.12 -12.81
N MET A 58 3.51 -11.97 -12.65
CA MET A 58 3.60 -13.15 -11.78
C MET A 58 4.73 -14.09 -12.22
N GLN A 59 4.86 -14.38 -13.51
CA GLN A 59 5.94 -15.21 -14.03
C GLN A 59 7.34 -14.61 -13.80
N ALA A 60 7.47 -13.29 -13.98
CA ALA A 60 8.73 -12.58 -13.73
C ALA A 60 9.13 -12.62 -12.25
N LEU A 61 8.17 -12.46 -11.34
CA LEU A 61 8.42 -12.56 -9.91
C LEU A 61 8.70 -13.99 -9.47
N ASP A 62 8.03 -14.99 -10.06
CA ASP A 62 8.29 -16.41 -9.78
C ASP A 62 9.74 -16.77 -10.11
N GLY A 63 10.24 -16.37 -11.29
CA GLY A 63 11.64 -16.54 -11.65
C GLY A 63 12.63 -15.84 -10.72
N LEU A 64 12.27 -14.68 -10.17
CA LEU A 64 13.09 -13.98 -9.18
C LEU A 64 13.14 -14.76 -7.85
N PHE A 65 12.02 -15.31 -7.41
CA PHE A 65 11.94 -16.11 -6.19
C PHE A 65 12.52 -17.53 -6.34
N ASP A 66 12.98 -17.93 -7.53
CA ASP A 66 13.85 -19.12 -7.68
C ASP A 66 15.28 -18.86 -7.19
N GLU A 67 15.69 -17.58 -7.12
CA GLU A 67 17.03 -17.17 -6.70
C GLU A 67 17.10 -16.73 -5.22
N VAL A 68 15.97 -16.32 -4.64
CA VAL A 68 15.90 -15.78 -3.27
C VAL A 68 14.62 -16.23 -2.56
N ASP A 69 14.69 -16.42 -1.24
CA ASP A 69 13.54 -16.79 -0.42
C ASP A 69 12.60 -15.62 -0.11
N ALA A 70 13.13 -14.40 -0.09
CA ALA A 70 12.36 -13.19 0.13
C ALA A 70 13.08 -11.95 -0.40
N LEU A 71 12.30 -10.94 -0.77
CA LEU A 71 12.80 -9.59 -1.01
C LEU A 71 12.57 -8.75 0.24
N ILE A 72 13.52 -7.85 0.53
CA ILE A 72 13.41 -6.90 1.62
C ILE A 72 13.55 -5.47 1.10
N GLY A 73 12.74 -4.57 1.62
CA GLY A 73 12.81 -3.16 1.28
C GLY A 73 12.24 -2.27 2.36
N PRO A 74 12.39 -0.94 2.23
CA PRO A 74 11.73 0.00 3.11
C PRO A 74 10.21 -0.14 3.07
N PHE A 75 9.54 0.28 4.15
CA PHE A 75 8.08 0.33 4.19
C PHE A 75 7.52 1.22 3.06
N MET A 76 6.46 0.76 2.43
CA MET A 76 5.76 1.49 1.34
C MET A 76 6.64 1.85 0.13
N THR A 77 7.50 0.95 -0.29
CA THR A 77 8.27 1.15 -1.52
C THR A 77 7.42 0.95 -2.76
N GLY A 78 7.08 2.07 -3.37
CA GLY A 78 6.46 2.31 -4.67
C GLY A 78 6.13 1.10 -5.57
N PRO A 79 7.02 0.69 -6.49
CA PRO A 79 6.70 -0.37 -7.45
C PRO A 79 6.40 -1.73 -6.84
N MET A 80 7.09 -2.14 -5.78
CA MET A 80 6.86 -3.45 -5.15
C MET A 80 5.53 -3.53 -4.42
N LEU A 81 5.08 -2.43 -3.79
CA LEU A 81 3.74 -2.37 -3.21
C LEU A 81 2.65 -2.59 -4.28
N VAL A 82 2.80 -1.93 -5.43
CA VAL A 82 1.87 -2.09 -6.55
C VAL A 82 1.95 -3.49 -7.14
N ALA A 83 3.16 -4.02 -7.36
CA ALA A 83 3.36 -5.34 -7.95
C ALA A 83 2.77 -6.44 -7.06
N SER A 84 3.05 -6.45 -5.76
CA SER A 84 2.54 -7.46 -4.84
C SER A 84 1.02 -7.44 -4.71
N ASN A 85 0.41 -6.25 -4.62
CA ASN A 85 -1.05 -6.13 -4.63
C ASN A 85 -1.68 -6.55 -5.97
N PHE A 86 -0.99 -6.31 -7.09
CA PHE A 86 -1.48 -6.68 -8.42
C PHE A 86 -1.41 -8.18 -8.68
N THR A 87 -0.38 -8.85 -8.16
CA THR A 87 -0.12 -10.27 -8.42
C THR A 87 -0.54 -11.21 -7.29
N GLY A 88 -0.84 -10.67 -6.12
CA GLY A 88 -1.22 -11.45 -4.94
C GLY A 88 -0.03 -12.00 -4.14
N HIS A 89 1.21 -11.56 -4.43
CA HIS A 89 2.36 -11.98 -3.64
C HIS A 89 2.26 -11.52 -2.19
N PRO A 90 2.53 -12.38 -1.22
CA PRO A 90 2.45 -12.04 0.19
C PRO A 90 3.47 -10.97 0.56
N CYS A 91 3.04 -10.05 1.40
CA CYS A 91 3.88 -8.99 1.92
C CYS A 91 3.70 -8.86 3.43
N LEU A 92 4.81 -8.89 4.15
CA LEU A 92 4.85 -8.68 5.59
C LEU A 92 5.51 -7.34 5.91
N HIS A 93 4.83 -6.51 6.68
CA HIS A 93 5.38 -5.25 7.19
C HIS A 93 5.70 -5.40 8.67
N LEU A 94 6.91 -4.98 9.06
CA LEU A 94 7.29 -4.98 10.47
C LEU A 94 8.04 -3.69 10.83
N ARG A 95 7.94 -3.31 12.09
CA ARG A 95 8.64 -2.15 12.61
C ARG A 95 10.12 -2.49 12.78
N ALA A 96 10.99 -1.69 12.14
CA ALA A 96 12.42 -1.87 12.15
C ALA A 96 13.17 -0.90 13.10
N GLY A 97 12.53 0.21 13.46
CA GLY A 97 13.13 1.23 14.30
C GLY A 97 12.26 2.45 14.42
N PHE A 98 12.89 3.57 14.73
CA PHE A 98 12.23 4.87 14.86
C PHE A 98 13.11 5.97 14.26
N GLU A 99 12.47 7.01 13.79
CA GLU A 99 13.10 8.22 13.26
C GLU A 99 12.47 9.46 13.88
N GLN A 100 13.24 10.52 14.03
CA GLN A 100 12.71 11.84 14.44
C GLN A 100 12.24 12.58 13.19
N LEU A 101 10.93 12.75 13.04
CA LEU A 101 10.33 13.45 11.92
C LEU A 101 9.52 14.65 12.40
N GLY A 102 9.51 15.71 11.60
CA GLY A 102 8.66 16.87 11.84
C GLY A 102 7.17 16.52 11.78
N THR A 103 6.36 17.34 12.41
CA THR A 103 4.89 17.22 12.36
C THR A 103 4.41 17.30 10.91
N ARG A 104 3.59 16.37 10.48
CA ARG A 104 2.98 16.43 9.14
C ARG A 104 1.84 17.43 9.14
N SER A 105 1.79 18.30 8.13
CA SER A 105 0.65 19.16 7.93
C SER A 105 -0.62 18.35 7.60
N PRO A 106 -1.79 18.68 8.19
CA PRO A 106 -3.06 18.07 7.80
C PRO A 106 -3.37 18.19 6.30
N ALA A 107 -2.89 19.25 5.65
CA ALA A 107 -3.03 19.43 4.20
C ALA A 107 -2.28 18.38 3.38
N SER A 108 -1.19 17.80 3.90
CA SER A 108 -0.44 16.73 3.22
C SER A 108 -1.18 15.40 3.23
N LEU A 109 -2.12 15.19 4.16
CA LEU A 109 -2.91 13.96 4.28
C LEU A 109 -4.10 13.91 3.31
N GLY A 110 -4.63 15.09 2.91
CA GLY A 110 -5.81 15.18 2.03
C GLY A 110 -5.51 15.06 0.54
N ALA A 111 -4.26 15.23 0.12
CA ALA A 111 -3.91 15.32 -1.30
C ALA A 111 -3.43 14.00 -1.94
N GLY A 112 -3.56 12.85 -1.28
CA GLY A 112 -3.04 11.57 -1.78
C GLY A 112 -1.51 11.55 -1.96
N LYS A 113 -0.82 12.61 -1.59
CA LYS A 113 0.62 12.70 -1.57
C LYS A 113 1.12 12.20 -0.22
N LEU A 114 1.42 10.91 -0.14
CA LEU A 114 2.36 10.37 0.85
C LEU A 114 3.77 10.86 0.50
N THR A 115 3.96 12.17 0.51
CA THR A 115 5.29 12.75 0.37
C THR A 115 5.93 12.80 1.75
N THR A 116 7.04 12.13 1.87
CA THR A 116 7.95 12.15 3.02
C THR A 116 8.63 13.52 3.20
N GLY A 117 8.03 14.64 2.80
CA GLY A 117 8.80 15.86 2.61
C GLY A 117 8.26 17.17 3.19
N ASP A 118 6.98 17.29 3.42
CA ASP A 118 6.45 18.56 3.92
C ASP A 118 6.25 18.49 5.44
N ALA A 119 7.34 18.62 6.19
CA ALA A 119 7.26 18.91 7.61
C ALA A 119 6.58 20.27 7.78
N ASP A 120 5.54 20.34 8.62
CA ASP A 120 5.02 21.59 9.11
C ASP A 120 6.15 22.29 9.90
N ASP A 121 6.49 23.51 9.51
CA ASP A 121 7.63 24.28 10.04
C ASP A 121 7.41 24.78 11.51
N ARG A 122 6.62 24.06 12.29
CA ARG A 122 6.46 24.35 13.73
C ARG A 122 7.67 23.97 14.58
N GLY A 123 8.72 23.41 13.97
CA GLY A 123 9.94 23.03 14.68
C GLY A 123 9.79 21.83 15.64
N GLU A 124 8.60 21.27 15.76
CA GLU A 124 8.37 20.08 16.59
C GLU A 124 8.71 18.80 15.83
N THR A 125 9.46 17.93 16.46
CA THR A 125 9.75 16.60 15.93
C THR A 125 9.15 15.53 16.80
N HIS A 126 8.74 14.44 16.18
CA HIS A 126 8.14 13.29 16.85
C HIS A 126 8.92 12.02 16.52
N ARG A 127 9.03 11.13 17.48
CA ARG A 127 9.61 9.80 17.30
C ARG A 127 8.60 8.92 16.57
N VAL A 128 8.80 8.73 15.26
CA VAL A 128 7.89 8.02 14.36
C VAL A 128 8.45 6.62 14.06
N PRO A 129 7.62 5.56 14.15
CA PRO A 129 8.07 4.22 13.80
C PRO A 129 8.41 4.14 12.30
N GLN A 130 9.53 3.50 12.00
CA GLN A 130 9.93 3.15 10.64
C GLN A 130 9.84 1.64 10.45
N GLY A 131 9.39 1.24 9.28
CA GLY A 131 9.15 -0.15 8.95
C GLY A 131 10.02 -0.65 7.81
N ILE A 132 10.05 -1.96 7.69
CA ILE A 132 10.53 -2.68 6.52
C ILE A 132 9.44 -3.60 6.00
N SER A 133 9.54 -3.94 4.73
CA SER A 133 8.65 -4.87 4.04
C SER A 133 9.41 -6.08 3.58
N LEU A 134 8.83 -7.26 3.75
CA LEU A 134 9.28 -8.52 3.19
C LEU A 134 8.24 -8.99 2.17
N TRP A 135 8.68 -9.38 0.99
CA TRP A 135 7.82 -9.99 -0.03
C TRP A 135 8.29 -11.41 -0.28
N GLY A 136 7.36 -12.33 -0.39
CA GLY A 136 7.62 -13.75 -0.61
C GLY A 136 6.96 -14.28 -1.86
N ARG A 137 7.27 -15.55 -2.19
CA ARG A 137 6.65 -16.30 -3.27
C ARG A 137 5.14 -16.48 -3.00
N LEU A 138 4.34 -16.59 -4.05
CA LEU A 138 2.91 -16.87 -3.95
C LEU A 138 2.68 -18.15 -3.12
N TYR A 139 1.73 -18.05 -2.20
CA TYR A 139 1.31 -19.14 -1.29
C TYR A 139 2.39 -19.59 -0.29
N GLU A 140 3.47 -18.82 -0.14
CA GLU A 140 4.54 -19.12 0.84
C GLU A 140 4.59 -18.09 1.97
N GLU A 141 3.44 -17.70 2.50
CA GLU A 141 3.33 -16.80 3.65
C GLU A 141 4.13 -17.28 4.85
N GLY A 142 4.23 -18.60 5.06
CA GLY A 142 4.99 -19.20 6.14
C GLY A 142 6.47 -18.83 6.11
N THR A 143 7.07 -18.73 4.94
CA THR A 143 8.48 -18.37 4.77
C THR A 143 8.73 -16.94 5.24
N ILE A 144 7.93 -15.97 4.77
CA ILE A 144 8.12 -14.57 5.19
C ILE A 144 7.71 -14.32 6.65
N LEU A 145 6.76 -15.07 7.18
CA LEU A 145 6.39 -15.00 8.62
C LEU A 145 7.54 -15.50 9.50
N ASN A 146 8.20 -16.60 9.16
CA ASN A 146 9.35 -17.12 9.88
C ASN A 146 10.53 -16.13 9.84
N LEU A 147 10.83 -15.58 8.67
CA LEU A 147 11.85 -14.55 8.51
C LEU A 147 11.49 -13.28 9.31
N GLY A 148 10.25 -12.84 9.23
CA GLY A 148 9.76 -11.68 9.96
C GLY A 148 9.87 -11.86 11.47
N GLN A 149 9.50 -13.02 12.00
CA GLN A 149 9.63 -13.33 13.43
C GLN A 149 11.10 -13.30 13.89
N ALA A 150 12.00 -13.85 13.10
CA ALA A 150 13.42 -13.83 13.41
C ALA A 150 14.01 -12.40 13.38
N LEU A 151 13.59 -11.60 12.39
CA LEU A 151 13.98 -10.19 12.30
C LEU A 151 13.41 -9.36 13.44
N GLU A 152 12.12 -9.51 13.76
CA GLU A 152 11.46 -8.79 14.86
C GLU A 152 12.15 -9.06 16.19
N ALA A 153 12.51 -10.33 16.46
CA ALA A 153 13.25 -10.70 17.65
C ALA A 153 14.64 -10.04 17.72
N LYS A 154 15.33 -9.93 16.59
CA LYS A 154 16.65 -9.26 16.51
C LYS A 154 16.57 -7.75 16.64
N LEU A 155 15.57 -7.14 16.03
CA LEU A 155 15.37 -5.68 16.05
C LEU A 155 14.96 -5.18 17.45
N GLY A 156 14.22 -5.98 18.20
CA GLY A 156 13.87 -5.72 19.60
C GLY A 156 12.93 -4.53 19.84
N VAL A 157 12.34 -3.96 18.80
CA VAL A 157 11.50 -2.73 18.89
C VAL A 157 10.00 -3.00 18.88
N ALA A 158 9.57 -4.23 18.71
CA ALA A 158 8.16 -4.61 18.57
C ALA A 158 7.31 -4.27 19.81
N ALA A 159 7.89 -4.36 21.00
CA ALA A 159 7.20 -4.12 22.27
C ALA A 159 7.06 -2.64 22.63
N GLU A 160 7.78 -1.74 21.96
CA GLU A 160 7.70 -0.31 22.27
C GLU A 160 6.31 0.26 21.94
N ARG A 161 5.83 1.13 22.82
CA ARG A 161 4.51 1.79 22.68
C ARG A 161 4.67 3.30 22.77
N PRO A 162 3.81 4.08 22.10
CA PRO A 162 3.80 5.53 22.23
C PRO A 162 3.37 5.91 23.66
N ASN A 163 3.98 6.98 24.19
CA ASN A 163 3.50 7.63 25.40
C ASN A 163 2.25 8.43 25.06
N LEU A 164 1.09 7.84 25.27
CA LEU A 164 -0.18 8.55 25.08
C LEU A 164 -0.48 9.39 26.34
N PRO A 165 -0.93 10.63 26.20
CA PRO A 165 -1.43 11.42 27.32
C PRO A 165 -2.63 10.68 27.92
N LYS A 166 -2.68 10.66 29.27
CA LYS A 166 -3.83 10.11 30.00
C LYS A 166 -5.03 11.04 29.93
#